data_4debb9a7dc6f86c4c43fa5a38e6835e0
#
_entry.id   4debb9a7dc6f86c4c43fa5a38e6835e0
#
_cell.length_a   1.000
_cell.length_b   1.000
_cell.length_c   1.000
_cell.angle_alpha   90.00
_cell.angle_beta   90.00
_cell.angle_gamma   90.00
#
_symmetry.space_group_name_H-M   'P 1'
#
loop_
_entity.id
_entity.type
_entity.pdbx_description
1 polymer ?
#
loop_
_entity_poly.entity_id
_entity_poly.type
_entity_poly.pdbx_seq_one_letter_code
_entity_poly.pdbx_strand_id
1 'polypeptide(L)'
;QQDELSAPHIVLSAPAGIAVATPHSIHLASQQHNVLSTAADLSMSVGKRLIASVGKGIRLFTQSAGIQAIAGKGKVQIHAQSDEVEFIAEQVLRIISAKKSITFAAAEEILVTAGGSYFKINGAGIEHGTTGNYTIYAAQHPFTGPNQMEYEMPKDPYDNMFVITHPETGEPIVEFPYKITTEDGTVYRGVTNEQGQTMRFGTGFQSKGIKLEPDDGLDET
;
A
#
# COMPACT_ATOMS: atom_id res chain seq x y z
N GLN A 1 9.16 -13.41 45.84
CA GLN A 1 9.97 -14.59 45.62
C GLN A 1 10.47 -14.52 44.20
N GLN A 2 11.78 -14.31 44.00
CA GLN A 2 12.37 -14.40 42.66
C GLN A 2 12.58 -15.88 42.40
N ASP A 3 12.00 -16.42 41.34
CA ASP A 3 12.32 -17.77 40.90
C ASP A 3 13.78 -17.86 40.47
N GLU A 4 14.47 -18.93 40.86
CA GLU A 4 15.82 -19.20 40.48
C GLU A 4 15.93 -19.33 38.95
N LEU A 5 16.71 -18.45 38.32
CA LEU A 5 16.87 -18.46 36.87
C LEU A 5 17.75 -19.66 36.48
N SER A 6 17.22 -20.57 35.68
CA SER A 6 17.87 -21.82 35.26
C SER A 6 18.98 -21.66 34.22
N ALA A 7 19.23 -20.43 33.73
CA ALA A 7 20.20 -20.08 32.72
C ALA A 7 20.77 -18.67 32.98
N PRO A 8 21.93 -18.30 32.42
CA PRO A 8 22.51 -16.98 32.59
C PRO A 8 21.55 -15.87 32.10
N HIS A 9 21.21 -14.94 32.99
CA HIS A 9 20.35 -13.81 32.73
C HIS A 9 20.93 -12.52 33.31
N ILE A 10 20.57 -11.39 32.70
CA ILE A 10 20.79 -10.06 33.28
C ILE A 10 19.42 -9.50 33.69
N VAL A 11 19.25 -9.24 34.96
CA VAL A 11 18.03 -8.62 35.49
C VAL A 11 18.38 -7.25 36.07
N LEU A 12 17.71 -6.20 35.57
CA LEU A 12 17.79 -4.85 36.10
C LEU A 12 16.45 -4.54 36.77
N SER A 13 16.49 -4.34 38.09
CA SER A 13 15.30 -4.05 38.87
C SER A 13 15.60 -2.97 39.92
N ALA A 14 14.75 -1.97 40.02
CA ALA A 14 14.87 -0.91 40.99
C ALA A 14 13.48 -0.42 41.46
N PRO A 15 13.24 -0.25 42.77
CA PRO A 15 11.92 0.17 43.28
C PRO A 15 11.58 1.62 42.93
N ALA A 16 12.57 2.47 42.66
CA ALA A 16 12.36 3.88 42.34
C ALA A 16 12.42 4.19 40.83
N GLY A 17 12.77 3.21 40.01
CA GLY A 17 12.85 3.36 38.54
C GLY A 17 14.24 3.09 37.99
N ILE A 18 14.30 2.88 36.67
CA ILE A 18 15.51 2.68 35.88
C ILE A 18 15.52 3.72 34.76
N ALA A 19 16.58 4.52 34.67
CA ALA A 19 16.79 5.47 33.57
C ALA A 19 17.99 5.04 32.73
N VAL A 20 17.81 5.02 31.42
CA VAL A 20 18.87 4.77 30.44
C VAL A 20 18.97 5.99 29.53
N ALA A 21 20.08 6.70 29.59
CA ALA A 21 20.30 7.91 28.80
C ALA A 21 21.73 7.94 28.24
N THR A 22 21.86 8.44 27.01
CA THR A 22 23.15 8.64 26.36
C THR A 22 23.06 9.80 25.39
N PRO A 23 24.13 10.60 25.20
CA PRO A 23 24.17 11.62 24.16
C PRO A 23 24.30 11.02 22.74
N HIS A 24 24.51 9.72 22.58
CA HIS A 24 24.70 9.06 21.30
C HIS A 24 23.54 8.12 20.97
N SER A 25 23.74 6.82 21.02
CA SER A 25 22.75 5.84 20.57
C SER A 25 22.52 4.75 21.63
N ILE A 26 21.26 4.28 21.71
CA ILE A 26 20.89 3.07 22.44
C ILE A 26 20.44 2.06 21.41
N HIS A 27 21.04 0.87 21.39
CA HIS A 27 20.67 -0.25 20.55
C HIS A 27 20.12 -1.39 21.41
N LEU A 28 18.87 -1.78 21.13
CA LEU A 28 18.24 -2.95 21.73
C LEU A 28 18.01 -3.98 20.63
N ALA A 29 18.75 -5.08 20.67
CA ALA A 29 18.65 -6.14 19.69
C ALA A 29 18.47 -7.50 20.38
N SER A 30 17.63 -8.35 19.85
CA SER A 30 17.44 -9.71 20.31
C SER A 30 17.19 -10.64 19.11
N GLN A 31 17.63 -11.88 19.21
CA GLN A 31 17.38 -12.89 18.17
C GLN A 31 15.95 -13.45 18.20
N GLN A 32 15.22 -13.25 19.29
CA GLN A 32 13.88 -13.78 19.46
C GLN A 32 12.86 -12.67 19.68
N HIS A 33 12.80 -12.09 20.88
CA HIS A 33 11.76 -11.15 21.26
C HIS A 33 12.30 -9.95 22.00
N ASN A 34 11.82 -8.76 21.64
CA ASN A 34 11.87 -7.56 22.47
C ASN A 34 10.44 -7.26 22.93
N VAL A 35 10.18 -7.28 24.22
CA VAL A 35 8.86 -7.05 24.81
C VAL A 35 8.91 -5.80 25.67
N LEU A 36 8.02 -4.85 25.39
CA LEU A 36 7.76 -3.66 26.21
C LEU A 36 6.38 -3.79 26.82
N SER A 37 6.29 -3.84 28.12
CA SER A 37 5.03 -3.94 28.86
C SER A 37 5.01 -2.89 29.96
N THR A 38 3.89 -2.18 30.06
CA THR A 38 3.67 -1.14 31.06
C THR A 38 2.24 -1.21 31.57
N ALA A 39 2.02 -0.92 32.85
CA ALA A 39 0.70 -0.86 33.45
C ALA A 39 0.03 0.51 33.26
N ALA A 40 0.76 1.52 32.84
CA ALA A 40 0.25 2.86 32.55
C ALA A 40 0.57 3.23 31.11
N ASP A 41 1.38 4.24 30.87
CA ASP A 41 1.65 4.77 29.55
C ASP A 41 2.98 4.30 28.98
N LEU A 42 2.98 3.99 27.68
CA LEU A 42 4.19 3.91 26.87
C LEU A 42 4.24 5.12 25.94
N SER A 43 5.15 6.06 26.19
CA SER A 43 5.29 7.28 25.39
C SER A 43 6.52 7.21 24.50
N MET A 44 6.37 7.52 23.22
CA MET A 44 7.47 7.59 22.26
C MET A 44 7.49 9.00 21.63
N SER A 45 8.57 9.75 21.87
CA SER A 45 8.79 11.05 21.25
C SER A 45 10.00 11.00 20.33
N VAL A 46 9.81 11.29 19.04
CA VAL A 46 10.84 11.11 18.02
C VAL A 46 11.02 12.39 17.22
N GLY A 47 12.23 12.96 17.27
CA GLY A 47 12.52 14.24 16.62
C GLY A 47 12.57 14.22 15.09
N LYS A 48 12.77 13.05 14.47
CA LYS A 48 12.84 12.94 13.01
C LYS A 48 11.87 11.91 12.44
N ARG A 49 12.09 10.62 12.65
CA ARG A 49 11.31 9.54 12.04
C ARG A 49 11.14 8.38 12.99
N LEU A 50 9.93 7.87 13.12
CA LEU A 50 9.64 6.56 13.65
C LEU A 50 9.42 5.60 12.46
N ILE A 51 10.21 4.54 12.37
CA ILE A 51 10.14 3.55 11.29
C ILE A 51 9.86 2.19 11.90
N ALA A 52 8.83 1.51 11.41
CA ALA A 52 8.55 0.12 11.71
C ALA A 52 8.58 -0.69 10.40
N SER A 53 9.45 -1.70 10.32
CA SER A 53 9.53 -2.64 9.22
C SER A 53 9.27 -4.04 9.78
N VAL A 54 8.22 -4.70 9.31
CA VAL A 54 7.70 -5.94 9.89
C VAL A 54 7.42 -6.96 8.80
N GLY A 55 8.01 -8.16 8.90
CA GLY A 55 7.89 -9.20 7.88
C GLY A 55 6.51 -9.89 7.81
N LYS A 56 5.71 -9.86 8.89
CA LYS A 56 4.42 -10.57 8.90
C LYS A 56 3.21 -9.66 9.09
N GLY A 57 3.24 -8.74 10.05
CA GLY A 57 2.09 -7.88 10.27
C GLY A 57 2.23 -6.96 11.48
N ILE A 58 1.49 -5.86 11.46
CA ILE A 58 1.33 -4.91 12.56
C ILE A 58 -0.14 -4.95 12.98
N ARG A 59 -0.39 -5.11 14.28
CA ARG A 59 -1.73 -5.03 14.86
C ARG A 59 -1.77 -3.92 15.89
N LEU A 60 -2.71 -3.01 15.72
CA LEU A 60 -3.03 -1.94 16.68
C LEU A 60 -4.44 -2.17 17.21
N PHE A 61 -4.58 -2.25 18.50
CA PHE A 61 -5.88 -2.43 19.16
C PHE A 61 -6.00 -1.50 20.36
N THR A 62 -7.11 -0.79 20.47
CA THR A 62 -7.47 0.01 21.65
C THR A 62 -8.84 -0.40 22.14
N GLN A 63 -9.00 -0.46 23.45
CA GLN A 63 -10.26 -0.91 24.06
C GLN A 63 -11.30 0.21 24.17
N SER A 64 -10.91 1.45 24.37
CA SER A 64 -11.87 2.52 24.68
C SER A 64 -11.64 3.84 23.96
N ALA A 65 -10.43 4.36 23.89
CA ALA A 65 -10.17 5.73 23.42
C ALA A 65 -9.97 5.87 21.90
N GLY A 66 -9.88 4.76 21.18
CA GLY A 66 -9.71 4.74 19.71
C GLY A 66 -8.26 4.97 19.25
N ILE A 67 -8.10 5.04 17.94
CA ILE A 67 -6.82 5.27 17.26
C ILE A 67 -6.93 6.57 16.45
N GLN A 68 -5.99 7.47 16.62
CA GLN A 68 -5.90 8.71 15.85
C GLN A 68 -4.61 8.72 15.02
N ALA A 69 -4.72 8.96 13.71
CA ALA A 69 -3.61 9.17 12.82
C ALA A 69 -3.73 10.58 12.21
N ILE A 70 -2.85 11.49 12.60
CA ILE A 70 -2.91 12.89 12.20
C ILE A 70 -1.57 13.30 11.56
N ALA A 71 -1.61 13.80 10.32
CA ALA A 71 -0.49 14.46 9.68
C ALA A 71 -0.70 15.97 9.70
N GLY A 72 0.10 16.70 10.46
CA GLY A 72 0.02 18.17 10.53
C GLY A 72 0.40 18.84 9.21
N LYS A 73 1.34 18.28 8.47
CA LYS A 73 1.71 18.63 7.10
C LYS A 73 2.01 17.37 6.30
N GLY A 74 1.70 17.39 5.00
CA GLY A 74 1.88 16.22 4.14
C GLY A 74 0.63 15.33 4.12
N LYS A 75 0.74 14.17 3.49
CA LYS A 75 -0.37 13.23 3.31
C LYS A 75 -0.31 12.07 4.32
N VAL A 76 -1.48 11.55 4.68
CA VAL A 76 -1.62 10.19 5.21
C VAL A 76 -1.90 9.28 4.02
N GLN A 77 -1.13 8.22 3.87
CA GLN A 77 -1.29 7.25 2.79
C GLN A 77 -1.47 5.86 3.41
N ILE A 78 -2.54 5.18 2.99
CA ILE A 78 -2.80 3.78 3.31
C ILE A 78 -2.87 3.05 1.97
N HIS A 79 -2.09 2.02 1.80
CA HIS A 79 -1.97 1.30 0.54
C HIS A 79 -1.80 -0.19 0.82
N ALA A 80 -2.73 -1.01 0.35
CA ALA A 80 -2.55 -2.46 0.20
C ALA A 80 -2.13 -2.71 -1.24
N GLN A 81 -1.03 -3.41 -1.43
CA GLN A 81 -0.41 -3.52 -2.72
C GLN A 81 -0.93 -4.68 -3.57
N SER A 82 -1.19 -5.81 -2.95
CA SER A 82 -1.65 -7.04 -3.62
C SER A 82 -2.96 -7.56 -3.05
N ASP A 83 -3.60 -6.78 -2.17
CA ASP A 83 -4.81 -7.19 -1.50
C ASP A 83 -5.70 -5.96 -1.24
N GLU A 84 -6.77 -6.11 -0.49
CA GLU A 84 -7.78 -5.07 -0.26
C GLU A 84 -7.46 -4.15 0.91
N VAL A 85 -8.08 -2.98 0.93
CA VAL A 85 -8.18 -2.08 2.08
C VAL A 85 -9.63 -1.99 2.52
N GLU A 86 -9.94 -2.46 3.71
CA GLU A 86 -11.29 -2.40 4.28
C GLU A 86 -11.43 -1.27 5.30
N PHE A 87 -12.53 -0.52 5.22
CA PHE A 87 -12.97 0.43 6.24
C PHE A 87 -14.36 0.04 6.72
N ILE A 88 -14.46 -0.49 7.93
CA ILE A 88 -15.71 -0.96 8.50
C ILE A 88 -16.04 -0.14 9.73
N ALA A 89 -17.26 0.37 9.81
CA ALA A 89 -17.79 1.06 10.98
C ALA A 89 -19.19 0.53 11.32
N GLU A 90 -19.43 0.20 12.56
CA GLU A 90 -20.76 -0.26 13.02
C GLU A 90 -21.84 0.82 12.86
N GLN A 91 -21.47 2.09 13.03
CA GLN A 91 -22.44 3.18 12.97
C GLN A 91 -22.25 4.04 11.72
N VAL A 92 -21.22 4.86 11.69
CA VAL A 92 -21.04 5.87 10.64
C VAL A 92 -19.60 5.90 10.14
N LEU A 93 -19.42 5.76 8.84
CA LEU A 93 -18.17 6.09 8.14
C LEU A 93 -18.33 7.46 7.47
N ARG A 94 -17.41 8.40 7.74
CA ARG A 94 -17.39 9.72 7.10
C ARG A 94 -16.11 9.91 6.30
N ILE A 95 -16.28 10.28 5.03
CA ILE A 95 -15.17 10.67 4.14
C ILE A 95 -15.46 12.09 3.70
N ILE A 96 -14.62 13.06 4.11
CA ILE A 96 -14.88 14.48 3.92
C ILE A 96 -13.63 15.17 3.38
N SER A 97 -13.78 15.92 2.29
CA SER A 97 -12.78 16.88 1.83
C SER A 97 -13.29 18.32 2.06
N ALA A 98 -12.71 19.01 3.03
CA ALA A 98 -13.21 20.32 3.45
C ALA A 98 -12.97 21.45 2.44
N LYS A 99 -12.02 21.31 1.51
CA LYS A 99 -11.60 22.40 0.61
C LYS A 99 -11.55 22.04 -0.88
N LYS A 100 -11.54 20.77 -1.23
CA LYS A 100 -11.41 20.33 -2.63
C LYS A 100 -12.36 19.19 -2.91
N SER A 101 -11.92 18.20 -3.65
CA SER A 101 -12.73 17.07 -4.15
C SER A 101 -12.43 15.79 -3.38
N ILE A 102 -13.34 14.83 -3.52
CA ILE A 102 -13.14 13.42 -3.26
C ILE A 102 -13.19 12.74 -4.62
N THR A 103 -12.22 11.88 -4.92
CA THR A 103 -12.15 11.11 -6.15
C THR A 103 -12.28 9.64 -5.81
N PHE A 104 -13.24 8.97 -6.44
CA PHE A 104 -13.36 7.52 -6.44
C PHE A 104 -13.06 7.04 -7.86
N ALA A 105 -12.06 6.19 -8.01
CA ALA A 105 -11.71 5.61 -9.30
C ALA A 105 -11.44 4.11 -9.13
N ALA A 106 -11.93 3.32 -10.06
CA ALA A 106 -11.69 1.89 -10.13
C ALA A 106 -11.42 1.49 -11.58
N ALA A 107 -10.59 0.46 -11.80
CA ALA A 107 -10.32 -0.04 -13.14
C ALA A 107 -11.54 -0.74 -13.76
N GLU A 108 -12.33 -1.43 -12.95
CA GLU A 108 -13.44 -2.26 -13.42
C GLU A 108 -14.81 -1.70 -13.05
N GLU A 109 -15.09 -1.53 -11.75
CA GLU A 109 -16.43 -1.16 -11.29
C GLU A 109 -16.42 -0.31 -10.03
N ILE A 110 -17.32 0.66 -9.94
CA ILE A 110 -17.71 1.36 -8.72
C ILE A 110 -19.15 1.00 -8.42
N LEU A 111 -19.40 0.39 -7.27
CA LEU A 111 -20.74 0.05 -6.79
C LEU A 111 -21.04 0.79 -5.49
N VAL A 112 -22.12 1.57 -5.49
CA VAL A 112 -22.68 2.21 -4.29
C VAL A 112 -24.08 1.64 -4.06
N THR A 113 -24.31 1.04 -2.89
CA THR A 113 -25.58 0.37 -2.60
C THR A 113 -26.09 0.70 -1.20
N ALA A 114 -27.40 0.82 -1.05
CA ALA A 114 -28.08 0.96 0.24
C ALA A 114 -29.54 0.51 0.13
N GLY A 115 -29.98 -0.33 1.06
CA GLY A 115 -31.40 -0.72 1.18
C GLY A 115 -31.99 -1.35 -0.09
N GLY A 116 -31.17 -2.05 -0.89
CA GLY A 116 -31.59 -2.66 -2.15
C GLY A 116 -31.59 -1.73 -3.38
N SER A 117 -31.31 -0.43 -3.18
CA SER A 117 -31.08 0.51 -4.29
C SER A 117 -29.58 0.62 -4.55
N TYR A 118 -29.20 0.89 -5.81
CA TYR A 118 -27.79 0.97 -6.19
C TYR A 118 -27.51 2.00 -7.29
N PHE A 119 -26.27 2.41 -7.34
CA PHE A 119 -25.63 3.16 -8.42
C PHE A 119 -24.35 2.43 -8.82
N LYS A 120 -24.25 2.04 -10.08
CA LYS A 120 -23.15 1.25 -10.61
C LYS A 120 -22.53 1.95 -11.82
N ILE A 121 -21.22 2.02 -11.85
CA ILE A 121 -20.42 2.54 -12.97
C ILE A 121 -19.42 1.47 -13.38
N ASN A 122 -19.41 1.09 -14.65
CA ASN A 122 -18.38 0.18 -15.22
C ASN A 122 -18.22 0.42 -16.74
N GLY A 123 -17.45 -0.42 -17.40
CA GLY A 123 -17.20 -0.32 -18.84
C GLY A 123 -18.43 -0.46 -19.73
N ALA A 124 -19.52 -1.05 -19.25
CA ALA A 124 -20.78 -1.16 -20.00
C ALA A 124 -21.66 0.10 -19.88
N GLY A 125 -21.46 0.93 -18.86
CA GLY A 125 -22.21 2.16 -18.67
C GLY A 125 -22.48 2.52 -17.22
N ILE A 126 -23.47 3.37 -17.02
CA ILE A 126 -23.95 3.85 -15.72
C ILE A 126 -25.36 3.32 -15.51
N GLU A 127 -25.59 2.64 -14.39
CA GLU A 127 -26.87 2.02 -14.06
C GLU A 127 -27.37 2.48 -12.69
N HIS A 128 -28.64 2.84 -12.61
CA HIS A 128 -29.35 3.17 -11.37
C HIS A 128 -30.49 2.16 -11.19
N GLY A 129 -30.55 1.49 -10.06
CA GLY A 129 -31.61 0.53 -9.77
C GLY A 129 -32.26 0.80 -8.42
N THR A 130 -33.61 0.75 -8.37
CA THR A 130 -34.39 0.88 -7.15
C THR A 130 -35.76 0.22 -7.32
N THR A 131 -36.29 -0.34 -6.24
CA THR A 131 -37.69 -0.79 -6.17
C THR A 131 -38.63 0.33 -5.75
N GLY A 132 -38.12 1.49 -5.34
CA GLY A 132 -38.88 2.67 -4.95
C GLY A 132 -38.90 3.73 -6.03
N ASN A 133 -39.21 4.97 -5.63
CA ASN A 133 -39.23 6.10 -6.53
C ASN A 133 -37.82 6.61 -6.84
N TYR A 134 -37.56 6.94 -8.09
CA TYR A 134 -36.37 7.66 -8.53
C TYR A 134 -36.74 9.10 -8.84
N THR A 135 -36.31 10.05 -7.99
CA THR A 135 -36.67 11.47 -8.12
C THR A 135 -35.42 12.30 -8.40
N ILE A 136 -35.48 13.14 -9.42
CA ILE A 136 -34.40 14.05 -9.82
C ILE A 136 -34.87 15.49 -9.64
N TYR A 137 -34.07 16.29 -8.89
CA TYR A 137 -34.26 17.73 -8.76
C TYR A 137 -33.14 18.44 -9.53
N ALA A 138 -33.46 19.11 -10.62
CA ALA A 138 -32.52 19.84 -11.44
C ALA A 138 -33.19 21.04 -12.13
N ALA A 139 -32.46 22.14 -12.29
CA ALA A 139 -32.97 23.28 -13.09
C ALA A 139 -33.12 22.93 -14.55
N GLN A 140 -32.25 22.06 -15.08
CA GLN A 140 -32.29 21.50 -16.44
C GLN A 140 -31.75 20.08 -16.41
N HIS A 141 -32.22 19.25 -17.34
CA HIS A 141 -31.78 17.85 -17.51
C HIS A 141 -31.44 17.58 -18.98
N PRO A 142 -30.37 18.17 -19.54
CA PRO A 142 -30.01 17.96 -20.94
C PRO A 142 -29.44 16.56 -21.15
N PHE A 143 -29.87 15.88 -22.21
CA PHE A 143 -29.24 14.69 -22.75
C PHE A 143 -28.37 15.09 -23.94
N THR A 144 -27.06 14.97 -23.82
CA THR A 144 -26.10 15.26 -24.89
C THR A 144 -25.52 13.95 -25.45
N GLY A 145 -24.78 14.02 -26.54
CA GLY A 145 -24.15 12.85 -27.14
C GLY A 145 -23.09 12.20 -26.23
N PRO A 146 -22.54 11.04 -26.62
CA PRO A 146 -21.52 10.32 -25.86
C PRO A 146 -20.31 11.19 -25.54
N ASN A 147 -19.76 11.05 -24.33
CA ASN A 147 -18.54 11.70 -23.88
C ASN A 147 -17.75 10.73 -23.01
N GLN A 148 -16.43 10.86 -22.99
CA GLN A 148 -15.51 10.03 -22.23
C GLN A 148 -14.52 10.91 -21.47
N MET A 149 -14.12 10.46 -20.28
CA MET A 149 -13.05 11.05 -19.49
C MET A 149 -12.06 9.95 -19.15
N GLU A 150 -10.78 10.22 -19.40
CA GLU A 150 -9.69 9.35 -18.94
C GLU A 150 -9.25 9.75 -17.54
N TYR A 151 -8.95 8.76 -16.71
CA TYR A 151 -8.37 8.94 -15.39
C TYR A 151 -7.14 8.06 -15.27
N GLU A 152 -5.99 8.67 -15.04
CA GLU A 152 -4.74 7.94 -14.83
C GLU A 152 -4.75 7.32 -13.42
N MET A 153 -4.86 5.99 -13.37
CA MET A 153 -4.81 5.25 -12.11
C MET A 153 -3.42 5.40 -11.46
N PRO A 154 -3.35 5.49 -10.11
CA PRO A 154 -2.08 5.50 -9.41
C PRO A 154 -1.23 4.29 -9.79
N LYS A 155 0.02 4.55 -10.15
CA LYS A 155 1.00 3.48 -10.42
C LYS A 155 1.55 2.95 -9.11
N ASP A 156 1.93 1.68 -9.10
CA ASP A 156 2.60 1.07 -7.96
C ASP A 156 3.90 1.84 -7.62
N PRO A 157 4.18 2.13 -6.34
CA PRO A 157 5.36 2.88 -5.95
C PRO A 157 6.70 2.17 -6.25
N TYR A 158 6.67 0.88 -6.55
CA TYR A 158 7.81 0.07 -7.02
C TYR A 158 7.57 -0.48 -8.42
N ASP A 159 7.20 0.41 -9.31
CA ASP A 159 7.10 0.18 -10.74
C ASP A 159 8.51 0.23 -11.35
N ASN A 160 8.98 -0.89 -11.85
CA ASN A 160 10.28 -1.03 -12.46
C ASN A 160 10.16 -1.13 -13.98
N MET A 161 11.14 -0.55 -14.67
CA MET A 161 11.30 -0.62 -16.10
C MET A 161 12.80 -0.69 -16.39
N PHE A 162 13.22 -1.60 -17.24
CA PHE A 162 14.61 -1.67 -17.70
C PHE A 162 14.77 -0.98 -19.04
N VAL A 163 15.94 -0.41 -19.26
CA VAL A 163 16.39 0.04 -20.57
C VAL A 163 17.53 -0.89 -21.00
N ILE A 164 17.33 -1.60 -22.09
CA ILE A 164 18.32 -2.53 -22.63
C ILE A 164 19.12 -1.79 -23.69
N THR A 165 20.43 -1.71 -23.49
CA THR A 165 21.36 -1.00 -24.37
C THR A 165 22.47 -1.93 -24.85
N HIS A 166 23.02 -1.61 -26.02
CA HIS A 166 24.16 -2.33 -26.54
C HIS A 166 25.41 -2.07 -25.67
N PRO A 167 26.13 -3.12 -25.23
CA PRO A 167 27.21 -3.00 -24.25
C PRO A 167 28.38 -2.15 -24.71
N GLU A 168 28.64 -2.06 -26.02
CA GLU A 168 29.78 -1.32 -26.60
C GLU A 168 29.40 0.10 -27.01
N THR A 169 28.19 0.31 -27.58
CA THR A 169 27.77 1.62 -28.11
C THR A 169 26.90 2.41 -27.16
N GLY A 170 26.25 1.76 -26.19
CA GLY A 170 25.27 2.38 -25.29
C GLY A 170 23.94 2.71 -25.97
N GLU A 171 23.75 2.37 -27.24
CA GLU A 171 22.52 2.62 -27.97
C GLU A 171 21.39 1.69 -27.48
N PRO A 172 20.13 2.15 -27.44
CA PRO A 172 19.00 1.31 -27.05
C PRO A 172 18.78 0.17 -28.05
N ILE A 173 18.54 -1.04 -27.54
CA ILE A 173 18.22 -2.20 -28.37
C ILE A 173 16.68 -2.27 -28.50
N VAL A 174 16.20 -2.07 -29.71
CA VAL A 174 14.77 -2.07 -30.06
C VAL A 174 14.33 -3.48 -30.40
N GLU A 175 13.04 -3.80 -30.12
CA GLU A 175 12.42 -5.11 -30.42
C GLU A 175 13.20 -6.32 -29.84
N PHE A 176 13.92 -6.09 -28.75
CA PHE A 176 14.64 -7.15 -28.06
C PHE A 176 13.67 -7.99 -27.22
N PRO A 177 13.52 -9.28 -27.48
CA PRO A 177 12.66 -10.15 -26.69
C PRO A 177 13.27 -10.39 -25.32
N TYR A 178 12.47 -10.18 -24.26
CA TYR A 178 12.92 -10.32 -22.88
C TYR A 178 11.92 -11.09 -22.03
N LYS A 179 12.44 -11.73 -20.99
CA LYS A 179 11.73 -12.37 -19.90
C LYS A 179 12.20 -11.77 -18.58
N ILE A 180 11.26 -11.29 -17.78
CA ILE A 180 11.53 -10.77 -16.43
C ILE A 180 10.87 -11.74 -15.45
N THR A 181 11.65 -12.28 -14.54
CA THR A 181 11.16 -13.15 -13.46
C THR A 181 11.39 -12.45 -12.12
N THR A 182 10.34 -12.26 -11.35
CA THR A 182 10.41 -11.71 -9.99
C THR A 182 10.64 -12.83 -8.97
N GLU A 183 11.14 -12.49 -7.78
CA GLU A 183 11.48 -13.45 -6.73
C GLU A 183 10.29 -14.35 -6.30
N ASP A 184 9.05 -13.87 -6.47
CA ASP A 184 7.84 -14.65 -6.21
C ASP A 184 7.43 -15.58 -7.37
N GLY A 185 8.24 -15.64 -8.44
CA GLY A 185 8.01 -16.48 -9.59
C GLY A 185 7.09 -15.88 -10.66
N THR A 186 6.63 -14.63 -10.50
CA THR A 186 5.84 -13.96 -11.54
C THR A 186 6.72 -13.68 -12.76
N VAL A 187 6.23 -14.00 -13.95
CA VAL A 187 6.95 -13.86 -15.21
C VAL A 187 6.28 -12.83 -16.10
N TYR A 188 7.05 -11.82 -16.53
CA TYR A 188 6.66 -10.84 -17.53
C TYR A 188 7.48 -11.04 -18.81
N ARG A 189 6.83 -11.06 -19.97
CA ARG A 189 7.48 -11.21 -21.26
C ARG A 189 7.08 -10.10 -22.20
N GLY A 190 7.96 -9.73 -23.10
CA GLY A 190 7.69 -8.71 -24.10
C GLY A 190 8.89 -8.44 -24.99
N VAL A 191 8.78 -7.38 -25.77
CA VAL A 191 9.87 -6.84 -26.58
C VAL A 191 10.08 -5.38 -26.19
N THR A 192 11.33 -4.90 -26.27
CA THR A 192 11.65 -3.50 -25.98
C THR A 192 11.06 -2.56 -27.03
N ASN A 193 10.69 -1.35 -26.60
CA ASN A 193 10.20 -0.29 -27.47
C ASN A 193 11.35 0.45 -28.22
N GLU A 194 11.02 1.51 -28.96
CA GLU A 194 11.97 2.34 -29.70
C GLU A 194 13.08 2.98 -28.84
N GLN A 195 12.86 3.09 -27.54
CA GLN A 195 13.81 3.61 -26.55
C GLN A 195 14.57 2.47 -25.83
N GLY A 196 14.43 1.23 -26.27
CA GLY A 196 15.02 0.05 -25.60
C GLY A 196 14.39 -0.29 -24.26
N GLN A 197 13.20 0.23 -23.97
CA GLN A 197 12.54 0.06 -22.68
C GLN A 197 11.69 -1.20 -22.67
N THR A 198 11.73 -1.94 -21.55
CA THR A 198 10.75 -3.00 -21.25
C THR A 198 9.40 -2.40 -20.88
N MET A 199 8.36 -3.22 -20.83
CA MET A 199 7.12 -2.82 -20.15
C MET A 199 7.41 -2.46 -18.68
N ARG A 200 6.58 -1.60 -18.10
CA ARG A 200 6.59 -1.37 -16.67
C ARG A 200 5.90 -2.54 -15.96
N PHE A 201 6.46 -2.95 -14.84
CA PHE A 201 5.91 -4.04 -14.03
C PHE A 201 6.07 -3.71 -12.55
N GLY A 202 5.06 -4.03 -11.77
CA GLY A 202 5.07 -3.82 -10.32
C GLY A 202 5.81 -4.94 -9.59
N THR A 203 6.72 -4.60 -8.68
CA THR A 203 7.43 -5.58 -7.82
C THR A 203 7.00 -5.50 -6.38
N GLY A 204 6.03 -4.67 -6.08
CA GLY A 204 5.53 -4.54 -4.75
C GLY A 204 6.35 -3.65 -3.81
N PHE A 205 5.96 -3.61 -2.52
CA PHE A 205 6.63 -2.80 -1.50
C PHE A 205 7.99 -3.33 -1.04
N GLN A 206 8.39 -4.51 -1.47
CA GLN A 206 9.71 -5.05 -1.17
C GLN A 206 10.59 -4.99 -2.42
N SER A 207 11.83 -4.58 -2.23
CA SER A 207 12.89 -4.78 -3.22
C SER A 207 13.03 -6.30 -3.41
N LYS A 208 12.29 -6.86 -4.35
CA LYS A 208 12.41 -8.27 -4.73
C LYS A 208 13.54 -8.41 -5.73
N GLY A 209 14.25 -9.52 -5.66
CA GLY A 209 15.19 -9.89 -6.69
C GLY A 209 14.48 -9.99 -8.05
N ILE A 210 15.04 -9.33 -9.06
CA ILE A 210 14.52 -9.32 -10.42
C ILE A 210 15.58 -9.92 -11.31
N LYS A 211 15.20 -10.91 -12.11
CA LYS A 211 16.05 -11.51 -13.13
C LYS A 211 15.51 -11.12 -14.50
N LEU A 212 16.32 -10.40 -15.26
CA LEU A 212 16.06 -10.05 -16.66
C LEU A 212 16.92 -10.95 -17.56
N GLU A 213 16.30 -11.63 -18.48
CA GLU A 213 16.95 -12.55 -19.44
C GLU A 213 16.42 -12.30 -20.85
N PRO A 214 17.20 -12.63 -21.92
CA PRO A 214 16.65 -12.76 -23.25
C PRO A 214 15.53 -13.82 -23.25
N ASP A 215 14.45 -13.57 -23.96
CA ASP A 215 13.40 -14.58 -24.17
C ASP A 215 13.67 -15.31 -25.49
N ASP A 216 14.30 -16.46 -25.40
CA ASP A 216 14.63 -17.33 -26.54
C ASP A 216 13.47 -18.27 -26.93
N GLY A 217 12.32 -18.13 -26.28
CA GLY A 217 11.10 -18.88 -26.60
C GLY A 217 11.17 -20.37 -26.24
N LEU A 218 12.21 -20.78 -25.53
CA LEU A 218 12.38 -22.15 -25.05
C LEU A 218 11.82 -22.25 -23.61
N ASP A 219 10.51 -22.37 -23.48
CA ASP A 219 9.96 -22.88 -22.24
C ASP A 219 10.20 -24.39 -22.17
N GLU A 220 10.90 -24.83 -21.15
CA GLU A 220 10.95 -26.24 -20.79
C GLU A 220 9.52 -26.75 -20.54
N THR A 221 9.08 -27.66 -21.39
CA THR A 221 7.84 -28.44 -21.26
C THR A 221 7.91 -29.39 -20.07
#